data_c576f4174b33e2e552940ca9a01a8d4e
#
_entry.id   c576f4174b33e2e552940ca9a01a8d4e
#
_cell.length_a   1.000
_cell.length_b   1.000
_cell.length_c   1.000
_cell.angle_alpha   90.00
_cell.angle_beta   90.00
_cell.angle_gamma   90.00
#
_symmetry.space_group_name_H-M   'P 1'
#
loop_
_entity.id
_entity.type
_entity.pdbx_description
1 polymer ?
#
loop_
_entity_poly.entity_id
_entity_poly.type
_entity_poly.pdbx_seq_one_letter_code
_entity_poly.pdbx_strand_id
1 'polypeptide(L)'
;METIAAALSEARDAIEEVIAGAANQSGEDNRNVARMAALLAGLPVTVAGNTVNRLCASGLQAIMDSARAIANGDAELMIAGGVESMSRAPFVMPKQTDAFGRKTELYDTTLGWR
;
A
#
# COMPACT_ATOMS: atom_id res chain seq x y z
N MET A 1 20.85 1.86 27.02
CA MET A 1 19.70 2.50 26.36
C MET A 1 20.12 3.30 25.13
N GLU A 2 21.20 4.07 25.20
CA GLU A 2 21.73 4.85 24.06
C GLU A 2 22.09 3.99 22.84
N THR A 3 22.67 2.82 23.05
CA THR A 3 23.03 1.86 21.99
C THR A 3 21.84 1.25 21.25
N ILE A 4 20.72 1.02 21.91
CA ILE A 4 19.51 0.48 21.25
C ILE A 4 18.84 1.56 20.41
N ALA A 5 18.75 2.79 20.92
CA ALA A 5 18.19 3.91 20.19
C ALA A 5 19.00 4.26 18.94
N ALA A 6 20.34 4.21 19.03
CA ALA A 6 21.24 4.42 17.91
C ALA A 6 21.07 3.32 16.83
N ALA A 7 21.02 2.06 17.23
CA ALA A 7 20.81 0.94 16.31
C ALA A 7 19.45 1.00 15.60
N LEU A 8 18.38 1.42 16.32
CA LEU A 8 17.05 1.60 15.73
C LEU A 8 17.02 2.76 14.74
N SER A 9 17.74 3.85 15.03
CA SER A 9 17.86 4.98 14.10
C SER A 9 18.63 4.59 12.84
N GLU A 10 19.72 3.86 12.99
CA GLU A 10 20.53 3.35 11.88
C GLU A 10 19.70 2.40 10.99
N ALA A 11 18.98 1.46 11.59
CA ALA A 11 18.10 0.56 10.85
C ALA A 11 17.00 1.31 10.09
N ARG A 12 16.39 2.32 10.72
CA ARG A 12 15.38 3.18 10.06
C ARG A 12 15.96 3.91 8.85
N ASP A 13 17.16 4.45 8.99
CA ASP A 13 17.80 5.25 7.95
C ASP A 13 18.38 4.39 6.81
N ALA A 14 18.55 3.07 7.07
CA ALA A 14 18.97 2.09 6.08
C ALA A 14 17.82 1.53 5.22
N ILE A 15 16.57 1.80 5.57
CA ILE A 15 15.42 1.34 4.79
C ILE A 15 15.37 2.07 3.45
N GLU A 16 15.29 1.33 2.35
CA GLU A 16 15.32 1.87 0.98
C GLU A 16 13.94 1.95 0.37
N GLU A 17 13.09 0.95 0.64
CA GLU A 17 11.74 0.91 0.09
C GLU A 17 10.76 0.19 1.02
N VAL A 18 9.49 0.60 0.95
CA VAL A 18 8.35 -0.07 1.58
C VAL A 18 7.42 -0.56 0.47
N ILE A 19 7.19 -1.87 0.40
CA ILE A 19 6.18 -2.45 -0.50
C ILE A 19 5.01 -2.98 0.32
N ALA A 20 3.80 -2.49 0.04
CA ALA A 20 2.59 -2.96 0.70
C ALA A 20 1.57 -3.49 -0.31
N GLY A 21 0.95 -4.63 0.00
CA GLY A 21 -0.18 -5.15 -0.75
C GLY A 21 -1.48 -4.49 -0.30
N ALA A 22 -2.29 -4.03 -1.25
CA ALA A 22 -3.64 -3.55 -1.02
C ALA A 22 -4.49 -3.74 -2.27
N ALA A 23 -5.62 -4.44 -2.14
CA ALA A 23 -6.50 -4.72 -3.27
C ALA A 23 -7.45 -3.56 -3.56
N ASN A 24 -8.06 -2.98 -2.54
CA ASN A 24 -8.93 -1.81 -2.67
C ASN A 24 -8.15 -0.55 -2.28
N GLN A 25 -7.76 0.22 -3.27
CA GLN A 25 -6.99 1.47 -3.09
C GLN A 25 -7.87 2.72 -3.27
N SER A 26 -9.12 2.62 -2.87
CA SER A 26 -10.10 3.70 -2.92
C SER A 26 -10.31 4.30 -1.53
N GLY A 27 -10.63 5.59 -1.47
CA GLY A 27 -10.95 6.28 -0.21
C GLY A 27 -9.74 6.41 0.70
N GLU A 28 -9.79 5.81 1.87
CA GLU A 28 -8.75 5.95 2.92
C GLU A 28 -7.42 5.30 2.55
N ASP A 29 -7.42 4.28 1.71
CA ASP A 29 -6.21 3.58 1.26
C ASP A 29 -5.36 4.41 0.28
N ASN A 30 -5.87 5.56 -0.15
CA ASN A 30 -5.15 6.68 -0.74
C ASN A 30 -4.12 6.30 -1.82
N ARG A 31 -4.50 5.50 -2.80
CA ARG A 31 -3.74 5.14 -4.02
C ARG A 31 -2.36 4.50 -3.80
N ASN A 32 -1.54 5.01 -2.87
CA ASN A 32 -0.24 4.46 -2.51
C ASN A 32 -0.08 4.46 -1.00
N VAL A 33 -0.77 3.53 -0.36
CA VAL A 33 -0.77 3.40 1.10
C VAL A 33 0.62 3.09 1.66
N ALA A 34 1.45 2.35 0.93
CA ALA A 34 2.82 2.07 1.33
C ALA A 34 3.64 3.35 1.52
N ARG A 35 3.59 4.25 0.54
CA ARG A 35 4.30 5.53 0.61
C ARG A 35 3.76 6.42 1.71
N MET A 36 2.44 6.50 1.86
CA MET A 36 1.83 7.32 2.90
C MET A 36 2.14 6.78 4.30
N ALA A 37 2.11 5.47 4.49
CA ALA A 37 2.48 4.83 5.74
C ALA A 37 3.95 5.09 6.10
N ALA A 38 4.86 4.98 5.14
CA ALA A 38 6.28 5.29 5.33
C ALA A 38 6.50 6.73 5.82
N LEU A 39 5.85 7.70 5.18
CA LEU A 39 5.95 9.11 5.56
C LEU A 39 5.34 9.38 6.95
N LEU A 40 4.17 8.82 7.24
CA LEU A 40 3.52 8.95 8.54
C LEU A 40 4.29 8.29 9.68
N ALA A 41 5.00 7.20 9.38
CA ALA A 41 5.89 6.53 10.32
C ALA A 41 7.19 7.31 10.59
N GLY A 42 7.43 8.41 9.87
CA GLY A 42 8.63 9.23 10.02
C GLY A 42 9.87 8.63 9.37
N LEU A 43 9.71 7.73 8.40
CA LEU A 43 10.83 7.27 7.58
C LEU A 43 11.39 8.42 6.74
N PRO A 44 12.69 8.39 6.38
CA PRO A 44 13.27 9.40 5.51
C PRO A 44 12.46 9.59 4.21
N VAL A 45 12.38 10.82 3.73
CA VAL A 45 11.64 11.13 2.49
C VAL A 45 12.22 10.46 1.25
N THR A 46 13.45 9.98 1.35
CA THR A 46 14.14 9.22 0.30
C THR A 46 13.65 7.78 0.17
N VAL A 47 13.01 7.23 1.22
CA VAL A 47 12.46 5.86 1.21
C VAL A 47 11.33 5.78 0.20
N ALA A 48 11.47 4.94 -0.81
CA ALA A 48 10.44 4.71 -1.80
C ALA A 48 9.23 3.97 -1.20
N GLY A 49 8.07 4.08 -1.81
CA GLY A 49 6.88 3.34 -1.41
C GLY A 49 6.12 2.85 -2.63
N ASN A 50 5.81 1.57 -2.65
CA ASN A 50 5.09 0.91 -3.73
C ASN A 50 3.91 0.11 -3.18
N THR A 51 2.73 0.32 -3.75
CA THR A 51 1.54 -0.46 -3.39
C THR A 51 1.18 -1.39 -4.54
N VAL A 52 1.18 -2.69 -4.25
CA VAL A 52 0.93 -3.74 -5.24
C VAL A 52 -0.45 -4.34 -5.04
N ASN A 53 -1.12 -4.67 -6.13
CA ASN A 53 -2.42 -5.32 -6.12
C ASN A 53 -2.37 -6.64 -6.90
N ARG A 54 -2.60 -7.72 -6.18
CA ARG A 54 -2.81 -9.07 -6.69
C ARG A 54 -3.99 -9.71 -5.95
N LEU A 55 -5.01 -8.92 -5.67
CA LEU A 55 -6.18 -9.28 -4.87
C LEU A 55 -5.75 -9.88 -3.52
N CYS A 56 -6.29 -11.03 -3.12
CA CYS A 56 -5.97 -11.65 -1.83
C CYS A 56 -4.50 -12.05 -1.67
N ALA A 57 -3.73 -12.11 -2.76
CA ALA A 57 -2.30 -12.44 -2.74
C ALA A 57 -1.38 -11.21 -2.69
N SER A 58 -1.94 -10.00 -2.53
CA SER A 58 -1.16 -8.74 -2.60
C SER A 58 -0.06 -8.66 -1.56
N GLY A 59 -0.33 -9.05 -0.32
CA GLY A 59 0.69 -9.07 0.74
C GLY A 59 1.83 -10.06 0.45
N LEU A 60 1.51 -11.25 -0.05
CA LEU A 60 2.53 -12.21 -0.48
C LEU A 60 3.34 -11.68 -1.68
N GLN A 61 2.67 -10.99 -2.63
CA GLN A 61 3.37 -10.36 -3.74
C GLN A 61 4.38 -9.31 -3.25
N ALA A 62 4.01 -8.47 -2.29
CA ALA A 62 4.92 -7.49 -1.71
C ALA A 62 6.18 -8.16 -1.12
N ILE A 63 6.01 -9.27 -0.39
CA ILE A 63 7.13 -10.05 0.18
C ILE A 63 8.01 -10.63 -0.95
N MET A 64 7.40 -11.20 -1.97
CA MET A 64 8.13 -11.80 -3.09
C MET A 64 8.94 -10.76 -3.88
N ASP A 65 8.37 -9.58 -4.11
CA ASP A 65 9.05 -8.52 -4.86
C ASP A 65 10.22 -7.95 -4.04
N SER A 66 10.04 -7.72 -2.74
CA SER A 66 11.12 -7.30 -1.85
C SER A 66 12.24 -8.36 -1.77
N ALA A 67 11.89 -9.63 -1.63
CA ALA A 67 12.87 -10.72 -1.60
C ALA A 67 13.67 -10.81 -2.92
N ARG A 68 13.02 -10.60 -4.07
CA ARG A 68 13.68 -10.59 -5.37
C ARG A 68 14.61 -9.39 -5.53
N ALA A 69 14.17 -8.21 -5.11
CA ALA A 69 15.00 -7.00 -5.16
C ALA A 69 16.28 -7.18 -4.33
N ILE A 70 16.16 -7.71 -3.12
CA ILE A 70 17.34 -8.00 -2.26
C ILE A 70 18.22 -9.09 -2.89
N ALA A 71 17.63 -10.18 -3.39
CA ALA A 71 18.39 -11.26 -4.02
C ALA A 71 19.12 -10.82 -5.29
N ASN A 72 18.56 -9.84 -6.01
CA ASN A 72 19.15 -9.27 -7.22
C ASN A 72 20.19 -8.16 -6.92
N GLY A 73 20.29 -7.70 -5.69
CA GLY A 73 21.19 -6.62 -5.28
C GLY A 73 20.66 -5.21 -5.56
N ASP A 74 19.36 -5.08 -5.83
CA ASP A 74 18.71 -3.78 -6.07
C ASP A 74 18.48 -3.00 -4.76
N ALA A 75 18.39 -3.71 -3.62
CA ALA A 75 18.25 -3.15 -2.30
C ALA A 75 18.89 -4.05 -1.24
N GLU A 76 19.25 -3.50 -0.09
CA GLU A 76 19.79 -4.24 1.05
C GLU A 76 18.76 -4.43 2.18
N LEU A 77 17.88 -3.44 2.39
CA LEU A 77 16.85 -3.47 3.44
C LEU A 77 15.54 -2.90 2.96
N MET A 78 14.50 -3.72 3.02
CA MET A 78 13.16 -3.36 2.59
C MET A 78 12.11 -3.75 3.64
N ILE A 79 10.99 -3.04 3.66
CA ILE A 79 9.80 -3.41 4.42
C ILE A 79 8.75 -3.95 3.45
N ALA A 80 8.23 -5.14 3.74
CA ALA A 80 7.14 -5.73 2.98
C ALA A 80 5.96 -6.07 3.90
N GLY A 81 4.75 -5.80 3.45
CA GLY A 81 3.53 -6.07 4.21
C GLY A 81 2.26 -5.87 3.39
N GLY A 82 1.17 -5.58 4.07
CA GLY A 82 -0.10 -5.28 3.41
C GLY A 82 -1.13 -4.72 4.37
N VAL A 83 -2.14 -4.10 3.81
CA VAL A 83 -3.27 -3.52 4.53
C VAL A 83 -4.52 -3.58 3.66
N GLU A 84 -5.67 -3.77 4.31
CA GLU A 84 -6.97 -3.72 3.64
C GLU A 84 -8.01 -3.15 4.59
N SER A 85 -8.61 -2.00 4.25
CA SER A 85 -9.66 -1.37 5.06
C SER A 85 -11.05 -1.84 4.60
N MET A 86 -11.40 -3.08 4.93
CA MET A 86 -12.65 -3.68 4.46
C MET A 86 -13.90 -3.05 5.07
N SER A 87 -13.86 -2.67 6.34
CA SER A 87 -15.01 -2.09 7.05
C SER A 87 -15.33 -0.65 6.64
N ARG A 88 -14.38 0.02 5.97
CA ARG A 88 -14.52 1.41 5.51
C ARG A 88 -14.33 1.56 4.00
N ALA A 89 -14.42 0.46 3.28
CA ALA A 89 -14.46 0.50 1.81
C ALA A 89 -15.66 1.35 1.35
N PRO A 90 -15.45 2.28 0.41
CA PRO A 90 -16.51 3.21 -0.01
C PRO A 90 -17.57 2.52 -0.87
N PHE A 91 -18.77 3.04 -0.82
CA PHE A 91 -19.73 2.82 -1.91
C PHE A 91 -19.36 3.71 -3.09
N VAL A 92 -19.47 3.18 -4.28
CA VAL A 92 -19.19 3.94 -5.51
C VAL A 92 -20.42 3.98 -6.40
N MET A 93 -20.60 5.11 -7.06
CA MET A 93 -21.63 5.33 -8.07
C MET A 93 -20.93 5.48 -9.43
N PRO A 94 -21.21 4.61 -10.41
CA PRO A 94 -20.64 4.78 -11.74
C PRO A 94 -21.16 6.04 -12.41
N LYS A 95 -20.36 6.60 -13.30
CA LYS A 95 -20.80 7.71 -14.14
C LYS A 95 -21.88 7.25 -15.09
N GLN A 96 -22.82 8.13 -15.38
CA GLN A 96 -23.87 7.88 -16.38
C GLN A 96 -23.22 7.70 -17.77
N THR A 97 -23.70 6.71 -18.50
CA THR A 97 -23.30 6.46 -19.90
C THR A 97 -24.16 7.24 -20.89
N ASP A 98 -25.39 7.58 -20.48
CA ASP A 98 -26.35 8.28 -21.30
C ASP A 98 -26.42 9.75 -20.91
N ALA A 99 -26.58 10.64 -21.89
CA ALA A 99 -26.62 12.10 -21.69
C ALA A 99 -27.67 12.58 -20.69
N PHE A 100 -28.79 11.86 -20.56
CA PHE A 100 -29.88 12.14 -19.64
C PHE A 100 -30.23 10.97 -18.75
N GLY A 101 -29.24 10.12 -18.45
CA GLY A 101 -29.42 8.96 -17.59
C GLY A 101 -29.88 9.34 -16.19
N ARG A 102 -30.85 8.58 -15.64
CA ARG A 102 -31.44 8.80 -14.31
C ARG A 102 -31.19 7.61 -13.38
N LYS A 103 -30.44 6.62 -13.82
CA LYS A 103 -30.12 5.46 -12.99
C LYS A 103 -29.06 5.85 -11.96
N THR A 104 -29.35 5.57 -10.71
CA THR A 104 -28.42 5.73 -9.60
C THR A 104 -28.26 4.36 -8.96
N GLU A 105 -27.14 3.71 -9.20
CA GLU A 105 -26.77 2.46 -8.56
C GLU A 105 -25.53 2.69 -7.69
N LEU A 106 -25.55 2.15 -6.49
CA LEU A 106 -24.41 2.17 -5.57
C LEU A 106 -23.86 0.76 -5.46
N TYR A 107 -22.56 0.65 -5.59
CA TYR A 107 -21.85 -0.61 -5.45
C TYR A 107 -20.97 -0.58 -4.20
N ASP A 108 -21.10 -1.60 -3.37
CA ASP A 108 -20.18 -1.84 -2.26
C ASP A 108 -18.84 -2.33 -2.82
N THR A 109 -17.76 -1.62 -2.50
CA THR A 109 -16.43 -1.95 -3.01
C THR A 109 -15.62 -2.83 -2.04
N THR A 110 -16.21 -3.36 -0.99
CA THR A 110 -15.51 -4.21 0.00
C THR A 110 -14.81 -5.40 -0.66
N LEU A 111 -15.48 -6.04 -1.61
CA LEU A 111 -14.93 -7.17 -2.40
C LEU A 111 -14.82 -6.84 -3.90
N GLY A 112 -14.82 -5.57 -4.25
CA GLY A 112 -14.81 -5.09 -5.62
C GLY A 112 -16.20 -4.71 -6.14
N TRP A 113 -16.26 -4.24 -7.38
CA TRP A 113 -17.49 -3.78 -8.03
C TRP A 113 -18.38 -4.95 -8.42
N ARG A 114 -19.25 -5.37 -7.55
CA ARG A 114 -20.26 -6.41 -7.86
C ARG A 114 -21.54 -6.20 -7.07
#